data_96564f0e4d49a537ec76954e6955c23c
#
_entry.id   96564f0e4d49a537ec76954e6955c23c
#
_cell.length_a   1.000
_cell.length_b   1.000
_cell.length_c   1.000
_cell.angle_alpha   90.00
_cell.angle_beta   90.00
_cell.angle_gamma   90.00
#
_symmetry.space_group_name_H-M   'P 1'
#
loop_
_entity.id
_entity.type
_entity.pdbx_description
1 polymer ?
#
loop_
_entity_poly.entity_id
_entity_poly.type
_entity_poly.pdbx_seq_one_letter_code
_entity_poly.pdbx_strand_id
1 'polypeptide(L)'
;YDPIQQAADPVSLNPSNSASNEQLMNVALEAIRQLPLRQQQAFLLRAWEGYDVRETAKAMGCSQGSVKTHYSRATKALKRSLGAYQS
;
A
#
# COMPACT_ATOMS: atom_id res chain seq x y z
N TYR A 1 -12.05 -12.28 8.69
CA TYR A 1 -11.78 -12.15 9.03
C TYR A 1 -11.92 -12.42 9.85
N ASP A 2 -11.96 -12.45 9.98
CA ASP A 2 -11.90 -12.45 10.68
C ASP A 2 -11.93 -12.38 11.42
N PRO A 3 -12.17 -12.52 11.56
CA PRO A 3 -12.06 -12.20 12.20
C PRO A 3 -12.12 -12.11 13.10
N ILE A 4 -12.24 -12.26 13.26
CA ILE A 4 -12.10 -12.06 13.81
C ILE A 4 -11.99 -12.00 14.56
N GLN A 5 -11.98 -12.18 14.65
CA GLN A 5 -11.69 -11.94 15.05
C GLN A 5 -11.49 -11.46 15.59
N GLN A 6 -11.64 -11.40 15.78
CA GLN A 6 -11.37 -10.82 16.03
C GLN A 6 -11.23 -10.45 16.78
N ALA A 7 -11.40 -10.51 16.94
CA ALA A 7 -11.31 -10.19 17.56
C ALA A 7 -11.00 -10.01 18.41
N ALA A 8 -11.12 -10.20 18.55
CA ALA A 8 -10.71 -9.89 19.44
C ALA A 8 -9.71 -9.56 19.75
N ASP A 9 -9.86 -9.35 19.22
CA ASP A 9 -8.73 -9.16 19.26
C ASP A 9 -8.12 -8.30 20.18
N PRO A 10 -7.24 -8.66 20.81
CA PRO A 10 -6.65 -7.99 21.91
C PRO A 10 -6.00 -6.70 21.54
N VAL A 11 -5.66 -6.60 20.31
CA VAL A 11 -5.12 -5.37 19.78
C VAL A 11 -6.06 -4.23 20.04
N SER A 12 -7.31 -4.51 20.03
CA SER A 12 -8.32 -3.49 20.25
C SER A 12 -8.27 -2.93 21.66
N LEU A 13 -7.51 -3.55 22.53
CA LEU A 13 -7.41 -3.09 23.89
C LEU A 13 -6.66 -1.79 24.02
N ASN A 14 -5.99 -1.37 22.98
CA ASN A 14 -5.29 -0.08 23.00
C ASN A 14 -5.92 0.85 21.97
N PRO A 15 -6.95 1.59 22.39
CA PRO A 15 -7.67 2.46 21.46
C PRO A 15 -6.80 3.51 20.79
N SER A 16 -5.84 4.05 21.53
CA SER A 16 -4.94 5.07 20.98
C SER A 16 -4.17 4.54 19.80
N ASN A 17 -3.60 3.35 19.95
CA ASN A 17 -2.84 2.75 18.87
C ASN A 17 -3.75 2.39 17.70
N SER A 18 -4.92 1.89 17.99
CA SER A 18 -5.89 1.56 16.96
C SER A 18 -6.24 2.78 16.14
N ALA A 19 -6.52 3.88 16.81
CA ALA A 19 -6.88 5.13 16.14
C ALA A 19 -5.73 5.62 15.28
N SER A 20 -4.49 5.59 15.80
CA SER A 20 -3.32 5.99 15.04
C SER A 20 -3.12 5.10 13.81
N ASN A 21 -3.29 3.80 13.99
CA ASN A 21 -3.13 2.86 12.89
C ASN A 21 -4.19 3.08 11.81
N GLU A 22 -5.41 3.36 12.23
CA GLU A 22 -6.49 3.63 11.29
C GLU A 22 -6.20 4.91 10.50
N GLN A 23 -5.73 5.95 11.17
CA GLN A 23 -5.40 7.20 10.49
C GLN A 23 -4.28 7.00 9.50
N LEU A 24 -3.24 6.28 9.90
CA LEU A 24 -2.12 6.01 9.02
C LEU A 24 -2.58 5.18 7.82
N MET A 25 -3.40 4.18 8.05
CA MET A 25 -3.92 3.35 6.97
C MET A 25 -4.76 4.19 6.01
N ASN A 26 -5.59 5.08 6.54
CA ASN A 26 -6.42 5.94 5.70
C ASN A 26 -5.57 6.88 4.86
N VAL A 27 -4.52 7.43 5.44
CA VAL A 27 -3.59 8.29 4.70
C VAL A 27 -2.90 7.50 3.60
N ALA A 28 -2.47 6.28 3.91
CA ALA A 28 -1.80 5.44 2.93
C ALA A 28 -2.74 5.08 1.78
N LEU A 29 -3.97 4.71 2.09
CA LEU A 29 -4.94 4.36 1.04
C LEU A 29 -5.25 5.56 0.17
N GLU A 30 -5.39 6.72 0.77
CA GLU A 30 -5.66 7.93 -0.01
C GLU A 30 -4.47 8.26 -0.91
N ALA A 31 -3.26 8.10 -0.39
CA ALA A 31 -2.05 8.33 -1.19
C ALA A 31 -2.00 7.37 -2.37
N ILE A 32 -2.37 6.12 -2.15
CA ILE A 32 -2.40 5.12 -3.23
C ILE A 32 -3.42 5.54 -4.29
N ARG A 33 -4.57 6.03 -3.87
CA ARG A 33 -5.62 6.47 -4.80
C ARG A 33 -5.15 7.62 -5.68
N GLN A 34 -4.25 8.46 -5.16
CA GLN A 34 -3.74 9.60 -5.90
C GLN A 34 -2.70 9.22 -6.92
N LEU A 35 -2.18 7.99 -6.88
CA LEU A 35 -1.16 7.55 -7.81
C LEU A 35 -1.74 7.40 -9.22
N PRO A 36 -0.94 7.71 -10.26
CA PRO A 36 -1.34 7.35 -11.61
C PRO A 36 -1.63 5.85 -11.70
N LEU A 37 -2.55 5.46 -12.57
CA LEU A 37 -3.05 4.10 -12.63
C LEU A 37 -1.96 3.04 -12.67
N ARG A 38 -0.96 3.22 -13.54
CA ARG A 38 0.09 2.21 -13.69
C ARG A 38 0.94 2.09 -12.42
N GLN A 39 1.21 3.22 -11.78
CA GLN A 39 1.97 3.20 -10.53
C GLN A 39 1.14 2.52 -9.43
N GLN A 40 -0.14 2.80 -9.39
CA GLN A 40 -1.04 2.18 -8.43
C GLN A 40 -1.07 0.67 -8.63
N GLN A 41 -1.20 0.21 -9.87
CA GLN A 41 -1.23 -1.21 -10.19
C GLN A 41 0.07 -1.89 -9.77
N ALA A 42 1.21 -1.30 -10.12
CA ALA A 42 2.50 -1.90 -9.78
C ALA A 42 2.66 -2.00 -8.27
N PHE A 43 2.29 -0.96 -7.57
CA PHE A 43 2.41 -0.96 -6.11
C PHE A 43 1.52 -2.03 -5.48
N LEU A 44 0.26 -2.08 -5.87
CA LEU A 44 -0.68 -3.03 -5.28
C LEU A 44 -0.30 -4.48 -5.59
N LEU A 45 0.13 -4.76 -6.80
CA LEU A 45 0.51 -6.11 -7.17
C LEU A 45 1.78 -6.55 -6.42
N ARG A 46 2.75 -5.65 -6.29
CA ARG A 46 4.00 -5.99 -5.62
C ARG A 46 3.85 -6.05 -4.10
N ALA A 47 3.22 -5.05 -3.53
CA ALA A 47 3.18 -4.89 -2.08
C ALA A 47 2.01 -5.60 -1.44
N TRP A 48 0.87 -5.59 -2.08
CA TRP A 48 -0.34 -6.15 -1.49
C TRP A 48 -0.56 -7.60 -1.89
N GLU A 49 -0.43 -7.90 -3.18
CA GLU A 49 -0.64 -9.24 -3.68
C GLU A 49 0.59 -10.13 -3.54
N GLY A 50 1.75 -9.52 -3.35
CA GLY A 50 2.97 -10.29 -3.17
C GLY A 50 3.58 -10.82 -4.46
N TYR A 51 3.19 -10.27 -5.61
CA TYR A 51 3.74 -10.70 -6.89
C TYR A 51 5.18 -10.24 -7.03
N ASP A 52 6.01 -11.05 -7.68
CA ASP A 52 7.35 -10.60 -8.03
C ASP A 52 7.28 -9.72 -9.28
N VAL A 53 8.44 -9.19 -9.71
CA VAL A 53 8.47 -8.28 -10.85
C VAL A 53 7.96 -8.95 -12.12
N ARG A 54 8.33 -10.22 -12.32
CA ARG A 54 7.89 -10.94 -13.52
C ARG A 54 6.38 -11.12 -13.54
N GLU A 55 5.83 -11.55 -12.41
CA GLU A 55 4.38 -11.75 -12.31
C GLU A 55 3.63 -10.44 -12.50
N THR A 56 4.15 -9.38 -11.90
CA THR A 56 3.54 -8.07 -12.02
C THR A 56 3.56 -7.60 -13.48
N ALA A 57 4.69 -7.80 -14.16
CA ALA A 57 4.80 -7.41 -15.56
C ALA A 57 3.77 -8.15 -16.41
N LYS A 58 3.59 -9.42 -16.14
CA LYS A 58 2.59 -10.21 -16.86
C LYS A 58 1.19 -9.68 -16.61
N ALA A 59 0.87 -9.42 -15.35
CA ALA A 59 -0.46 -8.94 -14.98
C ALA A 59 -0.74 -7.58 -15.58
N MET A 60 0.27 -6.71 -15.66
CA MET A 60 0.10 -5.36 -16.20
C MET A 60 0.27 -5.30 -17.71
N GLY A 61 0.76 -6.38 -18.32
CA GLY A 61 1.00 -6.39 -19.75
C GLY A 61 2.11 -5.45 -20.18
N CYS A 62 3.18 -5.36 -19.39
CA CYS A 62 4.30 -4.49 -19.71
C CYS A 62 5.62 -5.19 -19.36
N SER A 63 6.73 -4.49 -19.59
CA SER A 63 8.05 -5.05 -19.34
C SER A 63 8.38 -5.00 -17.85
N GLN A 64 9.32 -5.82 -17.45
CA GLN A 64 9.79 -5.80 -16.06
C GLN A 64 10.45 -4.46 -15.73
N GLY A 65 11.14 -3.85 -16.69
CA GLY A 65 11.71 -2.53 -16.50
C GLY A 65 10.66 -1.49 -16.20
N SER A 66 9.53 -1.56 -16.91
CA SER A 66 8.42 -0.65 -16.66
C SER A 66 7.85 -0.85 -15.27
N VAL A 67 7.71 -2.11 -14.83
CA VAL A 67 7.23 -2.39 -13.49
C VAL A 67 8.14 -1.75 -12.45
N LYS A 68 9.45 -1.92 -12.60
CA LYS A 68 10.40 -1.35 -11.66
C LYS A 68 10.28 0.17 -11.58
N THR A 69 10.14 0.80 -12.74
CA THR A 69 9.99 2.25 -12.80
C THR A 69 8.69 2.70 -12.12
N HIS A 70 7.58 2.05 -12.46
CA HIS A 70 6.28 2.40 -11.87
C HIS A 70 6.29 2.19 -10.37
N TYR A 71 6.84 1.08 -9.93
CA TYR A 71 6.88 0.76 -8.51
C TYR A 71 7.77 1.75 -7.75
N SER A 72 8.93 2.07 -8.31
CA SER A 72 9.84 3.02 -7.70
C SER A 72 9.18 4.40 -7.54
N ARG A 73 8.50 4.85 -8.57
CA ARG A 73 7.81 6.14 -8.52
C ARG A 73 6.67 6.12 -7.50
N ALA A 74 5.94 5.01 -7.46
CA ALA A 74 4.86 4.85 -6.50
C ALA A 74 5.39 4.92 -5.07
N THR A 75 6.46 4.18 -4.76
CA THR A 75 7.00 4.17 -3.40
C THR A 75 7.53 5.53 -3.00
N LYS A 76 8.16 6.26 -3.93
CA LYS A 76 8.64 7.60 -3.64
C LYS A 76 7.49 8.55 -3.34
N ALA A 77 6.42 8.47 -4.10
CA ALA A 77 5.25 9.31 -3.87
C ALA A 77 4.60 8.99 -2.54
N LEU A 78 4.51 7.70 -2.20
CA LEU A 78 3.92 7.29 -0.94
C LEU A 78 4.76 7.73 0.25
N LYS A 79 6.07 7.61 0.14
CA LYS A 79 6.96 8.08 1.21
C LYS A 79 6.79 9.57 1.43
N ARG A 80 6.66 10.33 0.37
CA ARG A 80 6.46 11.78 0.47
C ARG A 80 5.15 12.10 1.18
N SER A 81 4.08 11.42 0.80
CA SER A 81 2.78 11.62 1.42
C SER A 81 2.78 11.26 2.89
N LEU A 82 3.37 10.12 3.23
CA LEU A 82 3.41 9.66 4.61
C LEU A 82 4.36 10.53 5.45
N GLY A 83 5.43 11.00 4.85
CA GLY A 83 6.34 11.90 5.53
C GLY A 83 5.67 13.20 5.90
N ALA A 84 4.88 13.74 4.98
CA ALA A 84 4.13 14.96 5.26
C ALA A 84 3.12 14.74 6.38
N TYR A 85 2.49 13.58 6.39
CA TYR A 85 1.53 13.25 7.44
C TYR A 85 2.21 13.19 8.81
N GLN A 86 3.42 12.64 8.85
CA GLN A 86 4.14 12.46 10.11
C GLN A 86 4.84 13.72 10.58
N SER A 87 4.99 14.68 9.70
CA SER A 87 5.58 15.95 10.09
C SER A 87 4.59 16.77 10.90
#